data_726814a78328c4fbbe2d1800d2e69fb9
#
_entry.id   726814a78328c4fbbe2d1800d2e69fb9
#
_cell.length_a   1.000
_cell.length_b   1.000
_cell.length_c   1.000
_cell.angle_alpha   90.00
_cell.angle_beta   90.00
_cell.angle_gamma   90.00
#
_symmetry.space_group_name_H-M   'P 1'
#
loop_
_entity.id
_entity.type
_entity.pdbx_description
1 polymer ?
#
loop_
_entity_poly.entity_id
_entity_poly.type
_entity_poly.pdbx_seq_one_letter_code
_entity_poly.pdbx_strand_id
1 'polypeptide(L)'
;SSTSRGLGDVYKRQFKKLTPNAIVPTYGTEFSAGADLYSGMTEPVIINAGTTEFIKTGIAMEIPEGLVGLVYARSGMACKKGLAPANKVGVIDSDYRGELMVALHNHSQSPVTVEPGDRIAQLVLTPYITAEFVEAEELSDTVRGDGGFGSTGTK
;
A
#
# COMPACT_ATOMS: atom_id res chain seq x y z
N SER A 1 10.93 15.76 25.54
CA SER A 1 9.96 15.17 26.46
C SER A 1 9.00 14.30 25.68
N SER A 2 9.00 13.03 25.97
CA SER A 2 8.07 12.09 25.37
C SER A 2 6.71 12.23 26.04
N THR A 3 5.94 13.20 25.65
CA THR A 3 4.52 13.17 25.95
C THR A 3 3.91 12.06 25.13
N SER A 4 3.22 11.14 25.80
CA SER A 4 2.40 10.12 25.14
C SER A 4 1.47 10.83 24.17
N ARG A 5 1.66 10.58 22.87
CA ARG A 5 0.79 11.15 21.86
C ARG A 5 -0.48 10.33 21.83
N GLY A 6 -1.62 10.98 22.02
CA GLY A 6 -2.93 10.33 21.97
C GLY A 6 -3.30 9.89 20.56
N LEU A 7 -4.39 9.10 20.47
CA LEU A 7 -5.02 8.75 19.20
C LEU A 7 -5.45 10.05 18.50
N GLY A 8 -5.03 10.22 17.25
CA GLY A 8 -5.34 11.41 16.44
C GLY A 8 -4.22 12.42 16.30
N ASP A 9 -3.08 12.22 16.97
CA ASP A 9 -1.91 13.09 16.77
C ASP A 9 -1.38 12.94 15.34
N VAL A 10 -1.08 14.10 14.71
CA VAL A 10 -0.51 14.15 13.36
C VAL A 10 1.01 14.06 13.46
N TYR A 11 1.57 13.05 12.81
CA TYR A 11 3.02 12.89 12.70
C TYR A 11 3.50 13.54 11.40
N LYS A 12 4.36 14.56 11.50
CA LYS A 12 4.97 15.17 10.31
C LYS A 12 5.94 14.19 9.67
N ARG A 13 5.80 14.00 8.35
CA ARG A 13 6.69 13.17 7.55
C ARG A 13 7.15 13.96 6.34
N GLN A 14 8.40 13.77 5.97
CA GLN A 14 8.98 14.47 4.84
C GLN A 14 8.70 13.73 3.55
N PHE A 15 8.38 14.49 2.52
CA PHE A 15 8.24 13.98 1.17
C PHE A 15 8.90 14.95 0.18
N LYS A 16 9.20 14.43 -1.00
CA LYS A 16 9.74 15.22 -2.10
C LYS A 16 8.90 14.98 -3.34
N LYS A 17 8.50 16.05 -4.00
CA LYS A 17 7.95 15.98 -5.35
C LYS A 17 9.10 15.79 -6.35
N LEU A 18 9.01 14.76 -7.16
CA LEU A 18 9.98 14.48 -8.21
C LEU A 18 9.58 15.13 -9.54
N THR A 19 8.29 15.47 -9.66
CA THR A 19 7.73 16.15 -10.84
C THR A 19 6.78 17.28 -10.41
N PRO A 20 6.63 18.34 -11.22
CA PRO A 20 5.77 19.47 -10.84
C PRO A 20 4.29 19.11 -10.68
N ASN A 21 3.81 18.09 -11.38
CA ASN A 21 2.42 17.63 -11.35
C ASN A 21 2.13 16.58 -10.28
N ALA A 22 3.13 16.20 -9.49
CA ALA A 22 2.92 15.25 -8.39
C ALA A 22 1.95 15.83 -7.35
N ILE A 23 1.06 14.97 -6.86
CA ILE A 23 0.07 15.34 -5.83
C ILE A 23 0.47 14.65 -4.54
N VAL A 24 0.62 15.43 -3.47
CA VAL A 24 0.90 14.88 -2.14
C VAL A 24 -0.22 13.95 -1.69
N PRO A 25 0.09 12.82 -1.03
CA PRO A 25 -0.95 11.94 -0.51
C PRO A 25 -1.91 12.67 0.43
N THR A 26 -3.20 12.39 0.32
CA THR A 26 -4.25 13.05 1.10
C THR A 26 -5.16 12.05 1.80
N TYR A 27 -5.65 12.44 2.98
CA TYR A 27 -6.69 11.68 3.68
C TYR A 27 -8.07 12.17 3.25
N GLY A 28 -8.98 11.24 2.97
CA GLY A 28 -10.34 11.58 2.58
C GLY A 28 -11.15 12.21 3.71
N THR A 29 -10.91 11.76 4.95
CA THR A 29 -11.53 12.29 6.17
C THR A 29 -10.50 12.37 7.29
N GLU A 30 -10.84 13.08 8.37
CA GLU A 30 -9.98 13.20 9.56
C GLU A 30 -9.56 11.82 10.14
N PHE A 31 -10.46 10.84 10.06
CA PHE A 31 -10.20 9.50 10.62
C PHE A 31 -9.85 8.44 9.59
N SER A 32 -9.56 8.82 8.36
CA SER A 32 -9.06 7.87 7.35
C SER A 32 -7.70 7.32 7.76
N ALA A 33 -7.54 6.00 7.72
CA ALA A 33 -6.26 5.36 8.01
C ALA A 33 -5.32 5.39 6.78
N GLY A 34 -5.88 5.34 5.58
CA GLY A 34 -5.14 5.35 4.33
C GLY A 34 -5.11 6.73 3.68
N ALA A 35 -3.91 7.18 3.32
CA ALA A 35 -3.72 8.36 2.49
C ALA A 35 -3.81 7.97 1.01
N ASP A 36 -4.61 8.68 0.24
CA ASP A 36 -4.74 8.42 -1.19
C ASP A 36 -3.44 8.75 -1.94
N LEU A 37 -3.02 7.83 -2.79
CA LEU A 37 -1.94 8.01 -3.76
C LEU A 37 -2.53 8.31 -5.12
N TYR A 38 -1.91 9.25 -5.81
CA TYR A 38 -2.39 9.79 -7.09
C TYR A 38 -1.46 9.42 -8.23
N SER A 39 -2.03 9.17 -9.41
CA SER A 39 -1.23 9.06 -10.62
C SER A 39 -0.51 10.39 -10.88
N GLY A 40 0.81 10.35 -10.90
CA GLY A 40 1.67 11.46 -11.29
C GLY A 40 2.08 11.38 -12.77
N MET A 41 1.42 10.53 -13.54
CA MET A 41 1.67 10.42 -14.98
C MET A 41 1.21 11.71 -15.71
N THR A 42 1.87 12.03 -16.81
CA THR A 42 1.50 13.19 -17.64
C THR A 42 0.44 12.84 -18.67
N GLU A 43 0.36 11.56 -19.04
CA GLU A 43 -0.56 11.04 -20.04
C GLU A 43 -1.41 9.93 -19.46
N PRO A 44 -2.62 9.68 -20.01
CA PRO A 44 -3.42 8.53 -19.64
C PRO A 44 -2.66 7.21 -19.87
N VAL A 45 -2.87 6.24 -18.99
CA VAL A 45 -2.30 4.90 -19.13
C VAL A 45 -3.44 3.91 -19.29
N ILE A 46 -3.42 3.17 -20.39
CA ILE A 46 -4.39 2.09 -20.66
C ILE A 46 -3.81 0.79 -20.10
N ILE A 47 -4.56 0.16 -19.20
CA ILE A 47 -4.19 -1.14 -18.64
C ILE A 47 -5.11 -2.17 -19.25
N ASN A 48 -4.58 -3.00 -20.13
CA ASN A 48 -5.35 -4.06 -20.78
C ASN A 48 -5.77 -5.15 -19.79
N ALA A 49 -6.85 -5.85 -20.09
CA ALA A 49 -7.34 -6.96 -19.26
C ALA A 49 -6.23 -7.97 -18.98
N GLY A 50 -6.05 -8.35 -17.72
CA GLY A 50 -5.06 -9.33 -17.31
C GLY A 50 -3.61 -8.84 -17.32
N THR A 51 -3.35 -7.54 -17.51
CA THR A 51 -2.01 -6.98 -17.52
C THR A 51 -1.74 -6.05 -16.34
N THR A 52 -0.47 -5.77 -16.11
CA THR A 52 0.01 -4.88 -15.03
C THR A 52 0.77 -3.71 -15.64
N GLU A 53 0.49 -2.51 -15.18
CA GLU A 53 1.24 -1.30 -15.51
C GLU A 53 1.72 -0.59 -14.25
N PHE A 54 2.94 -0.08 -14.30
CA PHE A 54 3.51 0.70 -13.20
C PHE A 54 3.07 2.17 -13.33
N ILE A 55 2.30 2.62 -12.35
CA ILE A 55 1.85 4.01 -12.30
C ILE A 55 2.72 4.78 -11.34
N LYS A 56 3.46 5.75 -11.84
CA LYS A 56 4.30 6.63 -11.05
C LYS A 56 3.46 7.66 -10.32
N THR A 57 3.81 7.96 -9.08
CA THR A 57 3.15 9.01 -8.29
C THR A 57 3.88 10.35 -8.37
N GLY A 58 5.14 10.35 -8.75
CA GLY A 58 6.01 11.54 -8.70
C GLY A 58 6.41 11.92 -7.26
N ILE A 59 6.22 11.05 -6.29
CA ILE A 59 6.50 11.30 -4.87
C ILE A 59 7.57 10.33 -4.37
N ALA A 60 8.55 10.85 -3.65
CA ALA A 60 9.45 10.11 -2.78
C ALA A 60 9.24 10.58 -1.35
N MET A 61 9.39 9.71 -0.36
CA MET A 61 9.15 10.09 1.04
C MET A 61 10.10 9.38 2.01
N GLU A 62 10.22 9.96 3.19
CA GLU A 62 10.94 9.35 4.30
C GLU A 62 9.95 8.73 5.28
N ILE A 63 9.98 7.40 5.36
CA ILE A 63 9.24 6.66 6.38
C ILE A 63 10.18 6.48 7.57
N PRO A 64 9.78 6.86 8.80
CA PRO A 64 10.64 6.72 9.96
C PRO A 64 10.98 5.25 10.25
N GLU A 65 12.17 5.05 10.81
CA GLU A 65 12.57 3.77 11.36
C GLU A 65 11.52 3.24 12.34
N GLY A 66 11.22 1.95 12.27
CA GLY A 66 10.17 1.31 13.07
C GLY A 66 8.78 1.36 12.46
N LEU A 67 8.60 2.09 11.35
CA LEU A 67 7.36 2.09 10.59
C LEU A 67 7.57 1.50 9.19
N VAL A 68 6.51 0.96 8.65
CA VAL A 68 6.44 0.47 7.26
C VAL A 68 5.31 1.18 6.54
N GLY A 69 5.51 1.48 5.26
CA GLY A 69 4.44 1.93 4.38
C GLY A 69 3.78 0.74 3.69
N LEU A 70 2.48 0.61 3.83
CA LEU A 70 1.70 -0.43 3.17
C LEU A 70 0.80 0.20 2.12
N VAL A 71 0.94 -0.25 0.87
CA VAL A 71 0.15 0.24 -0.26
C VAL A 71 -0.96 -0.75 -0.56
N TYR A 72 -2.18 -0.32 -0.29
CA TYR A 72 -3.40 -1.11 -0.49
C TYR A 72 -4.20 -0.61 -1.69
N ALA A 73 -5.06 -1.48 -2.20
CA ALA A 73 -6.08 -1.08 -3.15
C ALA A 73 -7.06 -0.07 -2.53
N ARG A 74 -7.63 0.78 -3.38
CA ARG A 74 -8.83 1.55 -3.03
C ARG A 74 -10.06 0.75 -3.45
N SER A 75 -11.07 0.73 -2.58
CA SER A 75 -12.29 -0.06 -2.82
C SER A 75 -12.98 0.29 -4.14
N GLY A 76 -13.11 1.57 -4.45
CA GLY A 76 -13.74 1.99 -5.71
C GLY A 76 -12.98 1.54 -6.96
N MET A 77 -11.64 1.66 -6.94
CA MET A 77 -10.80 1.19 -8.04
C MET A 77 -10.88 -0.34 -8.19
N ALA A 78 -10.75 -1.07 -7.09
CA ALA A 78 -10.74 -2.53 -7.11
C ALA A 78 -12.11 -3.11 -7.46
N CYS A 79 -13.18 -2.63 -6.82
CA CYS A 79 -14.51 -3.23 -6.94
C CYS A 79 -15.27 -2.76 -8.18
N LYS A 80 -15.07 -1.52 -8.63
CA LYS A 80 -15.81 -0.97 -9.79
C LYS A 80 -15.03 -1.06 -11.09
N LYS A 81 -13.70 -0.87 -11.03
CA LYS A 81 -12.85 -0.85 -12.23
C LYS A 81 -11.97 -2.09 -12.38
N GLY A 82 -11.89 -2.94 -11.36
CA GLY A 82 -11.06 -4.13 -11.39
C GLY A 82 -9.56 -3.85 -11.32
N LEU A 83 -9.14 -2.68 -10.85
CA LEU A 83 -7.73 -2.32 -10.71
C LEU A 83 -7.30 -2.41 -9.26
N ALA A 84 -6.24 -3.17 -9.01
CA ALA A 84 -5.64 -3.31 -7.69
C ALA A 84 -4.12 -3.50 -7.82
N PRO A 85 -3.33 -3.19 -6.77
CA PRO A 85 -1.91 -3.48 -6.79
C PRO A 85 -1.63 -4.96 -7.04
N ALA A 86 -0.76 -5.26 -7.99
CA ALA A 86 -0.42 -6.64 -8.38
C ALA A 86 0.22 -7.43 -7.24
N ASN A 87 0.97 -6.77 -6.37
CA ASN A 87 1.59 -7.36 -5.19
C ASN A 87 0.62 -7.51 -4.00
N LYS A 88 -0.66 -7.17 -4.18
CA LYS A 88 -1.77 -7.27 -3.23
C LYS A 88 -1.66 -6.30 -2.07
N VAL A 89 -0.52 -6.27 -1.38
CA VAL A 89 -0.06 -5.18 -0.55
C VAL A 89 1.38 -4.85 -0.95
N GLY A 90 1.65 -3.59 -1.26
CA GLY A 90 3.00 -3.09 -1.45
C GLY A 90 3.65 -2.82 -0.11
N VAL A 91 4.90 -3.23 0.07
CA VAL A 91 5.64 -2.99 1.31
C VAL A 91 6.76 -2.00 1.00
N ILE A 92 6.73 -0.84 1.67
CA ILE A 92 7.72 0.22 1.49
C ILE A 92 8.54 0.32 2.77
N ASP A 93 9.81 -0.04 2.66
CA ASP A 93 10.74 -0.01 3.79
C ASP A 93 11.09 1.42 4.20
N SER A 94 11.46 1.60 5.47
CA SER A 94 11.82 2.92 6.01
C SER A 94 13.04 3.55 5.34
N ASP A 95 13.95 2.73 4.81
CA ASP A 95 15.16 3.19 4.11
C ASP A 95 14.98 3.37 2.59
N TYR A 96 13.79 3.11 2.06
CA TYR A 96 13.51 3.36 0.65
C TYR A 96 13.38 4.86 0.39
N ARG A 97 14.14 5.37 -0.60
CA ARG A 97 14.17 6.78 -0.99
C ARG A 97 13.75 7.01 -2.44
N GLY A 98 13.36 5.95 -3.12
CA GLY A 98 12.93 6.03 -4.50
C GLY A 98 11.49 6.52 -4.66
N GLU A 99 11.09 6.67 -5.91
CA GLU A 99 9.73 7.05 -6.25
C GLU A 99 8.71 5.97 -5.83
N LEU A 100 7.60 6.41 -5.22
CA LEU A 100 6.46 5.54 -4.99
C LEU A 100 5.77 5.26 -6.32
N MET A 101 5.75 3.99 -6.68
CA MET A 101 5.06 3.51 -7.88
C MET A 101 4.06 2.43 -7.49
N VAL A 102 2.94 2.42 -8.16
CA VAL A 102 1.90 1.41 -7.93
C VAL A 102 1.80 0.53 -9.17
N ALA A 103 2.10 -0.76 -9.00
CA ALA A 103 1.91 -1.76 -10.06
C ALA A 103 0.44 -2.15 -10.10
N LEU A 104 -0.36 -1.48 -10.92
CA LEU A 104 -1.80 -1.77 -11.04
C LEU A 104 -2.04 -2.92 -11.99
N HIS A 105 -2.72 -3.95 -11.49
CA HIS A 105 -3.17 -5.08 -12.30
C HIS A 105 -4.65 -4.93 -12.62
N ASN A 106 -5.00 -5.18 -13.88
CA ASN A 106 -6.39 -5.16 -14.33
C ASN A 106 -7.00 -6.57 -14.24
N HIS A 107 -7.84 -6.79 -13.24
CA HIS A 107 -8.56 -8.05 -13.02
C HIS A 107 -9.87 -8.14 -13.81
N SER A 108 -10.25 -7.07 -14.54
CA SER A 108 -11.47 -7.05 -15.32
C SER A 108 -11.28 -7.69 -16.71
N GLN A 109 -12.35 -7.77 -17.46
CA GLN A 109 -12.36 -8.35 -18.82
C GLN A 109 -12.12 -7.30 -19.91
N SER A 110 -12.02 -6.02 -19.55
CA SER A 110 -11.89 -4.91 -20.49
C SER A 110 -10.74 -3.99 -20.14
N PRO A 111 -10.14 -3.29 -21.11
CA PRO A 111 -9.15 -2.27 -20.80
C PRO A 111 -9.71 -1.19 -19.88
N VAL A 112 -8.88 -0.71 -18.96
CA VAL A 112 -9.22 0.39 -18.06
C VAL A 112 -8.18 1.47 -18.20
N THR A 113 -8.62 2.73 -18.33
CA THR A 113 -7.75 3.89 -18.44
C THR A 113 -7.56 4.54 -17.08
N VAL A 114 -6.32 4.80 -16.71
CA VAL A 114 -5.92 5.61 -15.56
C VAL A 114 -5.52 6.98 -16.06
N GLU A 115 -6.25 8.00 -15.64
CA GLU A 115 -5.96 9.39 -16.02
C GLU A 115 -4.93 10.01 -15.08
N PRO A 116 -4.16 11.03 -15.53
CA PRO A 116 -3.33 11.81 -14.63
C PRO A 116 -4.16 12.37 -13.48
N GLY A 117 -3.64 12.26 -12.25
CA GLY A 117 -4.34 12.75 -11.06
C GLY A 117 -5.39 11.79 -10.48
N ASP A 118 -5.66 10.66 -11.10
CA ASP A 118 -6.54 9.65 -10.52
C ASP A 118 -5.98 9.11 -9.20
N ARG A 119 -6.86 8.84 -8.24
CA ARG A 119 -6.53 8.14 -6.99
C ARG A 119 -6.42 6.65 -7.28
N ILE A 120 -5.21 6.11 -7.21
CA ILE A 120 -4.89 4.76 -7.70
C ILE A 120 -4.69 3.71 -6.60
N ALA A 121 -4.38 4.14 -5.39
CA ALA A 121 -4.12 3.27 -4.25
C ALA A 121 -4.21 4.09 -2.97
N GLN A 122 -3.98 3.46 -1.82
CA GLN A 122 -3.89 4.16 -0.54
C GLN A 122 -2.70 3.64 0.26
N LEU A 123 -2.05 4.56 0.98
CA LEU A 123 -0.87 4.32 1.80
C LEU A 123 -1.25 4.33 3.27
N VAL A 124 -0.92 3.27 3.99
CA VAL A 124 -1.07 3.19 5.45
C VAL A 124 0.31 3.06 6.07
N LEU A 125 0.61 3.90 7.06
CA LEU A 125 1.82 3.76 7.87
C LEU A 125 1.49 3.01 9.16
N THR A 126 2.28 1.98 9.48
CA THR A 126 2.06 1.16 10.67
C THR A 126 3.39 0.71 11.28
N PRO A 127 3.46 0.55 12.61
CA PRO A 127 4.61 -0.09 13.24
C PRO A 127 4.80 -1.53 12.76
N TYR A 128 6.05 -1.99 12.77
CA TYR A 128 6.38 -3.37 12.46
C TYR A 128 7.38 -3.94 13.46
N ILE A 129 7.47 -5.26 13.50
CA ILE A 129 8.41 -5.99 14.35
C ILE A 129 9.39 -6.73 13.45
N THR A 130 10.68 -6.56 13.72
CA THR A 130 11.72 -7.35 13.10
C THR A 130 11.96 -8.61 13.92
N ALA A 131 11.94 -9.77 13.27
CA ALA A 131 12.19 -11.04 13.91
C ALA A 131 13.63 -11.53 13.66
N GLU A 132 14.24 -12.12 14.65
CA GLU A 132 15.41 -12.98 14.47
C GLU A 132 14.91 -14.41 14.28
N PHE A 133 15.23 -15.03 13.14
CA PHE A 133 14.83 -16.39 12.84
C PHE A 133 15.85 -17.36 13.35
N VAL A 134 15.44 -18.22 14.29
CA VAL A 134 16.31 -19.25 14.90
C VAL A 134 15.75 -20.62 14.55
N GLU A 135 16.59 -21.47 13.96
CA GLU A 135 16.22 -22.84 13.63
C GLU A 135 16.05 -23.66 14.90
N ALA A 136 14.99 -24.46 14.96
CA ALA A 136 14.73 -25.42 16.02
C ALA A 136 14.37 -26.77 15.40
N GLU A 137 14.76 -27.87 16.09
CA GLU A 137 14.42 -29.21 15.63
C GLU A 137 12.93 -29.49 15.78
N GLU A 138 12.29 -28.94 16.81
CA GLU A 138 10.87 -29.11 17.10
C GLU A 138 10.23 -27.77 17.47
N LEU A 139 8.94 -27.62 17.14
CA LEU A 139 8.11 -26.52 17.59
C LEU A 139 7.21 -26.98 18.73
N SER A 140 6.76 -26.04 19.56
CA SER A 140 5.83 -26.34 20.65
C SER A 140 4.48 -26.84 20.11
N ASP A 141 3.85 -27.77 20.88
CA ASP A 141 2.54 -28.29 20.54
C ASP A 141 1.43 -27.28 20.79
N THR A 142 0.40 -27.35 19.97
CA THR A 142 -0.85 -26.62 20.17
C THR A 142 -2.04 -27.51 19.86
N VAL A 143 -3.22 -27.14 20.35
CA VAL A 143 -4.47 -27.85 20.03
C VAL A 143 -4.76 -27.86 18.52
N ARG A 144 -4.43 -26.76 17.83
CA ARG A 144 -4.61 -26.66 16.38
C ARG A 144 -3.62 -27.52 15.61
N GLY A 145 -2.37 -27.66 16.10
CA GLY A 145 -1.30 -28.36 15.39
C GLY A 145 -1.04 -27.76 14.00
N ASP A 146 -0.98 -28.62 13.01
CA ASP A 146 -0.74 -28.27 11.60
C ASP A 146 -2.03 -28.03 10.80
N GLY A 147 -3.18 -28.01 11.44
CA GLY A 147 -4.46 -27.78 10.77
C GLY A 147 -4.55 -26.39 10.14
N GLY A 148 -4.83 -26.36 8.84
CA GLY A 148 -4.97 -25.14 8.05
C GLY A 148 -5.80 -25.40 6.80
N PHE A 149 -5.86 -24.41 5.89
CA PHE A 149 -6.52 -24.53 4.58
C PHE A 149 -7.96 -25.07 4.65
N GLY A 150 -8.74 -24.57 5.62
CA GLY A 150 -10.14 -24.98 5.79
C GLY A 150 -10.32 -26.22 6.66
N SER A 151 -9.32 -26.65 7.43
CA SER A 151 -9.40 -27.82 8.33
C SER A 151 -10.51 -27.67 9.38
N THR A 152 -10.94 -26.45 9.70
CA THR A 152 -12.05 -26.18 10.63
C THR A 152 -13.42 -26.17 9.94
N GLY A 153 -13.49 -26.40 8.64
CA GLY A 153 -14.72 -26.41 7.85
C GLY A 153 -15.18 -25.03 7.40
N THR A 154 -16.26 -25.01 6.63
CA THR A 154 -16.85 -23.79 6.06
C THR A 154 -18.14 -23.37 6.78
N LYS A 155 -18.62 -24.15 7.74
CA LYS A 155 -19.82 -23.89 8.56
C LYS A 155 -19.57 -24.34 10.01
#